data_211b683efd08e86a99ffa46686dad271
#
_entry.id   211b683efd08e86a99ffa46686dad271
#
_cell.length_a   1.000
_cell.length_b   1.000
_cell.length_c   1.000
_cell.angle_alpha   90.00
_cell.angle_beta   90.00
_cell.angle_gamma   90.00
#
_symmetry.space_group_name_H-M   'P 1'
#
loop_
_entity.id
_entity.type
_entity.pdbx_description
1 polymer ?
#
loop_
_entity_poly.entity_id
_entity_poly.type
_entity_poly.pdbx_seq_one_letter_code
_entity_poly.pdbx_strand_id
1 'polypeptide(L)'
;MNTLLKQITRKDAKAFTHGGKFHADDVFSAALLLYLNPEIQITRGNKVPEDYDGIVFDIGRGEYDHHQIDSRIRDNGVPYAAFGLLWEQLGAGILGEELAQEFDEAFVQPLDNNDNTGEKNELATLIGNFNPTWDASISGDEAFFRAVGVAGMILENKFERYLGNERANRRIEEVITAQDKSTDDTRILVLPEFIPCQKRLSETDIAFVIFPSNRGGYCIQPQKKEYSMNYKCSFPKEWLGYENEELLQATGLASAGFCHKGGFLMTTGTLDDAISACKISLANYKEAPVIVNLGGDSNVDDLLLTLPGMEHAAINHIPLPDIPELQIDGTYGEVDMEKQQANTGVDIAALGGTPADK
;
A
#
# COMPACT_ATOMS: atom_id res chain seq x y z
N MET A 1 13.12 -27.24 8.14
CA MET A 1 11.77 -27.09 7.57
C MET A 1 10.79 -27.10 8.72
N ASN A 2 10.02 -26.04 8.91
CA ASN A 2 9.08 -25.86 10.02
C ASN A 2 8.04 -27.01 10.03
N THR A 3 7.64 -27.50 11.21
CA THR A 3 6.68 -28.60 11.36
C THR A 3 5.32 -28.26 10.74
N LEU A 4 4.86 -27.03 10.94
CA LEU A 4 3.62 -26.52 10.35
C LEU A 4 3.67 -26.57 8.81
N LEU A 5 4.75 -26.09 8.21
CA LEU A 5 4.89 -26.11 6.75
C LEU A 5 4.88 -27.54 6.18
N LYS A 6 5.44 -28.51 6.91
CA LYS A 6 5.35 -29.92 6.53
C LYS A 6 3.90 -30.44 6.57
N GLN A 7 3.12 -30.03 7.57
CA GLN A 7 1.71 -30.39 7.65
C GLN A 7 0.90 -29.76 6.51
N ILE A 8 1.14 -28.47 6.20
CA ILE A 8 0.45 -27.75 5.11
C ILE A 8 0.74 -28.40 3.77
N THR A 9 1.99 -28.79 3.51
CA THR A 9 2.41 -29.32 2.18
C THR A 9 2.12 -30.79 1.95
N ARG A 10 1.49 -31.49 2.89
CA ARG A 10 1.03 -32.86 2.67
C ARG A 10 -0.06 -32.92 1.60
N LYS A 11 -0.10 -33.99 0.83
CA LYS A 11 -1.14 -34.23 -0.17
C LYS A 11 -2.55 -34.33 0.41
N ASP A 12 -2.66 -34.82 1.65
CA ASP A 12 -3.89 -34.99 2.42
C ASP A 12 -4.04 -33.89 3.50
N ALA A 13 -3.42 -32.75 3.30
CA ALA A 13 -3.45 -31.64 4.25
C ALA A 13 -4.89 -31.20 4.51
N LYS A 14 -5.21 -31.01 5.78
CA LYS A 14 -6.51 -30.52 6.22
C LYS A 14 -6.39 -29.52 7.36
N ALA A 15 -7.34 -28.62 7.43
CA ALA A 15 -7.42 -27.62 8.47
C ALA A 15 -8.86 -27.49 8.98
N PHE A 16 -9.01 -27.03 10.20
CA PHE A 16 -10.29 -26.85 10.84
C PHE A 16 -10.34 -25.50 11.57
N THR A 17 -11.47 -24.79 11.41
CA THR A 17 -11.75 -23.57 12.14
C THR A 17 -13.20 -23.55 12.64
N HIS A 18 -13.57 -22.52 13.39
CA HIS A 18 -14.91 -22.39 13.93
C HIS A 18 -15.98 -22.17 12.84
N GLY A 19 -17.21 -22.62 13.15
CA GLY A 19 -18.42 -22.31 12.37
C GLY A 19 -19.08 -21.00 12.78
N GLY A 20 -20.19 -20.70 12.14
CA GLY A 20 -20.98 -19.49 12.47
C GLY A 20 -20.43 -18.23 11.83
N LYS A 21 -20.53 -17.11 12.56
CA LYS A 21 -20.01 -15.82 12.07
C LYS A 21 -18.49 -15.84 12.02
N PHE A 22 -17.93 -15.42 10.90
CA PHE A 22 -16.49 -15.37 10.70
C PHE A 22 -15.97 -13.91 10.78
N HIS A 23 -14.69 -13.77 11.07
CA HIS A 23 -13.97 -12.52 11.19
C HIS A 23 -12.83 -12.43 10.16
N ALA A 24 -12.03 -11.37 10.23
CA ALA A 24 -10.94 -11.22 9.29
C ALA A 24 -9.78 -12.20 9.58
N ASP A 25 -9.53 -12.53 10.83
CA ASP A 25 -8.40 -13.36 11.25
C ASP A 25 -8.57 -14.82 10.81
N ASP A 26 -9.74 -15.46 11.00
CA ASP A 26 -9.99 -16.81 10.51
C ASP A 26 -10.04 -16.87 8.96
N VAL A 27 -10.57 -15.82 8.31
CA VAL A 27 -10.60 -15.71 6.85
C VAL A 27 -9.19 -15.56 6.26
N PHE A 28 -8.35 -14.66 6.81
CA PHE A 28 -6.96 -14.50 6.36
C PHE A 28 -6.08 -15.70 6.74
N SER A 29 -6.35 -16.37 7.85
CA SER A 29 -5.73 -17.64 8.21
C SER A 29 -5.99 -18.72 7.16
N ALA A 30 -7.24 -18.91 6.78
CA ALA A 30 -7.64 -19.83 5.73
C ALA A 30 -7.00 -19.48 4.38
N ALA A 31 -7.00 -18.18 4.01
CA ALA A 31 -6.39 -17.70 2.78
C ALA A 31 -4.87 -17.94 2.75
N LEU A 32 -4.16 -17.76 3.88
CA LEU A 32 -2.73 -18.04 4.00
C LEU A 32 -2.42 -19.53 3.80
N LEU A 33 -3.22 -20.41 4.41
CA LEU A 33 -3.06 -21.84 4.23
C LEU A 33 -3.29 -22.28 2.78
N LEU A 34 -4.32 -21.74 2.12
CA LEU A 34 -4.60 -21.99 0.70
C LEU A 34 -3.54 -21.41 -0.23
N TYR A 35 -2.95 -20.28 0.11
CA TYR A 35 -1.81 -19.73 -0.64
C TYR A 35 -0.62 -20.69 -0.65
N LEU A 36 -0.34 -21.36 0.48
CA LEU A 36 0.77 -22.31 0.59
C LEU A 36 0.43 -23.69 0.02
N ASN A 37 -0.83 -24.11 0.09
CA ASN A 37 -1.33 -25.34 -0.50
C ASN A 37 -2.77 -25.16 -1.00
N PRO A 38 -2.98 -24.93 -2.31
CA PRO A 38 -4.32 -24.78 -2.87
C PRO A 38 -5.23 -26.00 -2.73
N GLU A 39 -4.67 -27.18 -2.43
CA GLU A 39 -5.42 -28.43 -2.26
C GLU A 39 -5.77 -28.73 -0.79
N ILE A 40 -5.36 -27.89 0.17
CA ILE A 40 -5.69 -28.11 1.59
C ILE A 40 -7.19 -28.06 1.81
N GLN A 41 -7.71 -29.06 2.53
CA GLN A 41 -9.13 -29.13 2.82
C GLN A 41 -9.45 -28.40 4.11
N ILE A 42 -10.15 -27.28 4.02
CA ILE A 42 -10.57 -26.49 5.18
C ILE A 42 -12.01 -26.81 5.52
N THR A 43 -12.24 -27.19 6.78
CA THR A 43 -13.56 -27.50 7.33
C THR A 43 -13.91 -26.54 8.45
N ARG A 44 -15.17 -26.17 8.56
CA ARG A 44 -15.68 -25.31 9.64
C ARG A 44 -16.66 -26.07 10.53
N GLY A 45 -16.66 -25.78 11.83
CA GLY A 45 -17.60 -26.41 12.74
C GLY A 45 -17.55 -25.83 14.15
N ASN A 46 -18.49 -26.24 14.99
CA ASN A 46 -18.62 -25.70 16.36
C ASN A 46 -17.73 -26.44 17.41
N LYS A 47 -17.14 -27.53 17.01
CA LYS A 47 -16.28 -28.36 17.87
C LYS A 47 -15.27 -29.10 17.02
N VAL A 48 -14.01 -29.05 17.41
CA VAL A 48 -12.94 -29.83 16.78
C VAL A 48 -13.25 -31.31 16.94
N PRO A 49 -13.23 -32.12 15.85
CA PRO A 49 -13.41 -33.56 15.95
C PRO A 49 -12.38 -34.21 16.88
N GLU A 50 -12.79 -35.28 17.58
CA GLU A 50 -11.84 -36.11 18.37
C GLU A 50 -10.79 -36.69 17.42
N ASP A 51 -9.54 -36.75 17.84
CA ASP A 51 -8.40 -37.27 17.07
C ASP A 51 -8.20 -36.56 15.71
N TYR A 52 -8.54 -35.26 15.60
CA TYR A 52 -8.33 -34.51 14.37
C TYR A 52 -6.83 -34.37 14.06
N ASP A 53 -6.41 -35.02 12.98
CA ASP A 53 -5.04 -34.97 12.47
C ASP A 53 -4.94 -33.90 11.35
N GLY A 54 -4.88 -32.63 11.73
CA GLY A 54 -4.78 -31.49 10.85
C GLY A 54 -4.46 -30.22 11.61
N ILE A 55 -4.40 -29.09 10.88
CA ILE A 55 -4.16 -27.79 11.47
C ILE A 55 -5.48 -27.27 12.04
N VAL A 56 -5.48 -26.90 13.32
CA VAL A 56 -6.63 -26.30 13.99
C VAL A 56 -6.29 -24.84 14.29
N PHE A 57 -7.12 -23.91 13.83
CA PHE A 57 -6.89 -22.48 14.04
C PHE A 57 -8.20 -21.79 14.46
N ASP A 58 -8.08 -20.75 15.25
CA ASP A 58 -9.16 -19.91 15.77
C ASP A 58 -10.29 -20.69 16.50
N ILE A 59 -9.97 -21.83 17.04
CA ILE A 59 -10.83 -22.70 17.84
C ILE A 59 -10.00 -23.80 18.53
N GLY A 60 -10.53 -24.32 19.62
CA GLY A 60 -9.98 -25.56 20.24
C GLY A 60 -8.91 -25.33 21.28
N ARG A 61 -8.54 -24.08 21.55
CA ARG A 61 -7.52 -23.67 22.55
C ARG A 61 -6.15 -24.29 22.31
N GLY A 62 -5.81 -24.51 21.03
CA GLY A 62 -4.52 -25.03 20.57
C GLY A 62 -3.52 -23.93 20.26
N GLU A 63 -2.48 -24.31 19.51
CA GLU A 63 -1.34 -23.45 19.18
C GLU A 63 -1.74 -22.21 18.35
N TYR A 64 -2.77 -22.33 17.50
CA TYR A 64 -3.24 -21.25 16.61
C TYR A 64 -4.63 -20.74 17.01
N ASP A 65 -4.91 -20.75 18.31
CA ASP A 65 -6.12 -20.19 18.91
C ASP A 65 -5.74 -19.13 19.95
N HIS A 66 -6.52 -18.09 20.06
CA HIS A 66 -6.25 -16.95 20.94
C HIS A 66 -7.35 -16.71 22.00
N HIS A 67 -8.37 -17.57 22.08
CA HIS A 67 -9.51 -17.42 22.98
C HIS A 67 -9.24 -17.84 24.44
N GLN A 68 -8.04 -18.30 24.76
CA GLN A 68 -7.65 -18.67 26.11
C GLN A 68 -7.19 -17.45 26.93
N ILE A 69 -7.27 -17.56 28.26
CA ILE A 69 -6.90 -16.47 29.19
C ILE A 69 -5.41 -16.11 29.08
N ASP A 70 -4.57 -17.07 28.77
CA ASP A 70 -3.12 -16.94 28.57
C ASP A 70 -2.75 -16.77 27.09
N SER A 71 -3.64 -16.16 26.29
CA SER A 71 -3.36 -15.86 24.90
C SER A 71 -2.10 -15.00 24.75
N ARG A 72 -1.38 -15.23 23.66
CA ARG A 72 -0.08 -14.61 23.43
C ARG A 72 -0.23 -13.12 23.07
N ILE A 73 0.73 -12.34 23.55
CA ILE A 73 0.84 -10.90 23.27
C ILE A 73 2.25 -10.64 22.73
N ARG A 74 2.38 -9.81 21.72
CA ARG A 74 3.68 -9.38 21.17
C ARG A 74 4.38 -8.43 22.15
N ASP A 75 5.69 -8.28 22.02
CA ASP A 75 6.51 -7.39 22.88
C ASP A 75 6.04 -5.94 22.87
N ASN A 76 5.43 -5.50 21.77
CA ASN A 76 4.84 -4.16 21.64
C ASN A 76 3.42 -4.03 22.21
N GLY A 77 2.89 -5.08 22.83
CA GLY A 77 1.58 -5.10 23.48
C GLY A 77 0.42 -5.47 22.58
N VAL A 78 0.62 -5.69 21.29
CA VAL A 78 -0.45 -6.11 20.36
C VAL A 78 -0.73 -7.60 20.56
N PRO A 79 -1.99 -8.00 20.88
CA PRO A 79 -2.34 -9.41 21.05
C PRO A 79 -2.26 -10.15 19.71
N TYR A 80 -1.96 -11.44 19.76
CA TYR A 80 -2.10 -12.31 18.60
C TYR A 80 -3.56 -12.73 18.42
N ALA A 81 -4.02 -12.82 17.16
CA ALA A 81 -5.16 -13.64 16.76
C ALA A 81 -4.65 -14.84 15.94
N ALA A 82 -5.55 -15.67 15.42
CA ALA A 82 -5.16 -16.88 14.70
C ALA A 82 -4.26 -16.58 13.49
N PHE A 83 -4.55 -15.50 12.76
CA PHE A 83 -3.75 -15.08 11.61
C PHE A 83 -2.30 -14.73 12.00
N GLY A 84 -2.11 -13.97 13.08
CA GLY A 84 -0.78 -13.63 13.57
C GLY A 84 0.01 -14.84 14.06
N LEU A 85 -0.65 -15.79 14.75
CA LEU A 85 -0.02 -17.02 15.21
C LEU A 85 0.49 -17.89 14.05
N LEU A 86 -0.28 -17.99 12.96
CA LEU A 86 0.15 -18.67 11.75
C LEU A 86 1.24 -17.89 11.00
N TRP A 87 1.09 -16.56 10.91
CA TRP A 87 2.06 -15.70 10.24
C TRP A 87 3.46 -15.76 10.89
N GLU A 88 3.53 -15.75 12.21
CA GLU A 88 4.80 -15.87 12.94
C GLU A 88 5.62 -17.09 12.51
N GLN A 89 4.96 -18.21 12.19
CA GLN A 89 5.64 -19.42 11.77
C GLN A 89 5.90 -19.51 10.26
N LEU A 90 5.10 -18.85 9.46
CA LEU A 90 5.09 -19.03 8.00
C LEU A 90 5.65 -17.83 7.25
N GLY A 91 5.55 -16.63 7.81
CA GLY A 91 5.86 -15.37 7.12
C GLY A 91 7.29 -15.29 6.62
N ALA A 92 8.27 -15.68 7.44
CA ALA A 92 9.68 -15.68 7.05
C ALA A 92 9.97 -16.63 5.86
N GLY A 93 9.22 -17.72 5.74
CA GLY A 93 9.32 -18.64 4.60
C GLY A 93 8.77 -18.08 3.30
N ILE A 94 7.87 -17.10 3.39
CA ILE A 94 7.21 -16.46 2.23
C ILE A 94 7.98 -15.20 1.78
N LEU A 95 8.32 -14.31 2.72
CA LEU A 95 8.90 -13.00 2.42
C LEU A 95 10.37 -12.82 2.83
N GLY A 96 10.94 -13.76 3.59
CA GLY A 96 12.17 -13.54 4.34
C GLY A 96 11.90 -12.84 5.68
N GLU A 97 12.85 -12.90 6.62
CA GLU A 97 12.64 -12.47 8.02
C GLU A 97 12.29 -10.97 8.12
N GLU A 98 13.05 -10.10 7.46
CA GLU A 98 12.87 -8.65 7.53
C GLU A 98 11.51 -8.19 6.95
N LEU A 99 11.19 -8.62 5.74
CA LEU A 99 9.92 -8.27 5.11
C LEU A 99 8.72 -8.92 5.79
N ALA A 100 8.89 -10.10 6.40
CA ALA A 100 7.84 -10.75 7.17
C ALA A 100 7.51 -9.95 8.44
N GLN A 101 8.50 -9.36 9.09
CA GLN A 101 8.30 -8.47 10.22
C GLN A 101 7.61 -7.16 9.78
N GLU A 102 8.07 -6.52 8.70
CA GLU A 102 7.39 -5.33 8.15
C GLU A 102 5.92 -5.62 7.81
N PHE A 103 5.65 -6.78 7.25
CA PHE A 103 4.29 -7.20 6.91
C PHE A 103 3.44 -7.48 8.16
N ASP A 104 4.02 -8.11 9.19
CA ASP A 104 3.35 -8.32 10.48
C ASP A 104 2.90 -6.98 11.05
N GLU A 105 3.82 -6.03 11.20
CA GLU A 105 3.54 -4.71 11.77
C GLU A 105 2.51 -3.91 10.96
N ALA A 106 2.63 -3.92 9.64
CA ALA A 106 1.80 -3.08 8.76
C ALA A 106 0.44 -3.70 8.40
N PHE A 107 0.28 -5.01 8.49
CA PHE A 107 -0.91 -5.69 7.99
C PHE A 107 -1.52 -6.69 8.98
N VAL A 108 -0.71 -7.57 9.58
CA VAL A 108 -1.21 -8.65 10.44
C VAL A 108 -1.65 -8.10 11.80
N GLN A 109 -0.79 -7.33 12.46
CA GLN A 109 -1.09 -6.75 13.78
C GLN A 109 -2.37 -5.90 13.81
N PRO A 110 -2.66 -5.02 12.84
CA PRO A 110 -3.93 -4.31 12.81
C PRO A 110 -5.17 -5.20 12.71
N LEU A 111 -5.08 -6.36 12.06
CA LEU A 111 -6.16 -7.35 11.99
C LEU A 111 -6.31 -8.12 13.30
N ASP A 112 -5.20 -8.61 13.86
CA ASP A 112 -5.16 -9.28 15.16
C ASP A 112 -5.70 -8.37 16.27
N ASN A 113 -5.31 -7.10 16.27
CA ASN A 113 -5.77 -6.13 17.25
C ASN A 113 -7.28 -5.85 17.11
N ASN A 114 -7.78 -5.72 15.87
CA ASN A 114 -9.22 -5.58 15.62
C ASN A 114 -9.99 -6.76 16.20
N ASP A 115 -9.54 -7.98 15.97
CA ASP A 115 -10.23 -9.19 16.42
C ASP A 115 -10.28 -9.28 17.96
N ASN A 116 -9.17 -9.01 18.63
CA ASN A 116 -9.08 -9.10 20.09
C ASN A 116 -9.74 -7.95 20.84
N THR A 117 -9.75 -6.74 20.27
CA THR A 117 -10.14 -5.51 21.00
C THR A 117 -11.39 -4.84 20.45
N GLY A 118 -11.78 -5.16 19.21
CA GLY A 118 -12.82 -4.44 18.48
C GLY A 118 -12.36 -3.07 17.94
N GLU A 119 -11.06 -2.75 17.99
CA GLU A 119 -10.53 -1.52 17.39
C GLU A 119 -10.88 -1.47 15.90
N LYS A 120 -11.32 -0.30 15.43
CA LYS A 120 -11.83 -0.16 14.06
C LYS A 120 -10.75 -0.47 13.02
N ASN A 121 -11.03 -1.45 12.16
CA ASN A 121 -10.25 -1.78 10.98
C ASN A 121 -11.16 -1.88 9.75
N GLU A 122 -10.90 -1.09 8.73
CA GLU A 122 -11.77 -1.02 7.54
C GLU A 122 -11.76 -2.33 6.75
N LEU A 123 -10.58 -2.97 6.63
CA LEU A 123 -10.48 -4.25 5.93
C LEU A 123 -11.21 -5.37 6.68
N ALA A 124 -11.06 -5.43 8.01
CA ALA A 124 -11.80 -6.37 8.83
C ALA A 124 -13.33 -6.16 8.70
N THR A 125 -13.76 -4.90 8.65
CA THR A 125 -15.17 -4.56 8.42
C THR A 125 -15.64 -5.04 7.04
N LEU A 126 -14.85 -4.82 5.99
CA LEU A 126 -15.19 -5.28 4.63
C LEU A 126 -15.28 -6.81 4.55
N ILE A 127 -14.34 -7.52 5.16
CA ILE A 127 -14.39 -9.00 5.24
C ILE A 127 -15.62 -9.45 6.05
N GLY A 128 -15.88 -8.81 7.19
CA GLY A 128 -17.05 -9.10 8.01
C GLY A 128 -18.40 -8.92 7.30
N ASN A 129 -18.46 -8.02 6.31
CA ASN A 129 -19.67 -7.79 5.50
C ASN A 129 -20.01 -8.96 4.54
N PHE A 130 -19.10 -9.93 4.36
CA PHE A 130 -19.40 -11.18 3.65
C PHE A 130 -20.27 -12.13 4.47
N ASN A 131 -20.37 -11.97 5.81
CA ASN A 131 -21.28 -12.78 6.59
C ASN A 131 -22.71 -12.63 6.06
N PRO A 132 -23.46 -13.73 5.93
CA PRO A 132 -24.83 -13.67 5.43
C PRO A 132 -25.71 -12.79 6.30
N THR A 133 -26.65 -12.06 5.69
CA THR A 133 -27.75 -11.44 6.43
C THR A 133 -28.66 -12.52 7.00
N TRP A 134 -29.45 -12.16 8.00
CA TRP A 134 -30.35 -13.12 8.71
C TRP A 134 -31.35 -13.83 7.79
N ASP A 135 -31.67 -13.24 6.63
CA ASP A 135 -32.64 -13.72 5.63
C ASP A 135 -31.97 -14.23 4.35
N ALA A 136 -30.63 -14.31 4.32
CA ALA A 136 -29.92 -14.78 3.16
C ALA A 136 -30.14 -16.28 2.90
N SER A 137 -30.18 -16.67 1.63
CA SER A 137 -30.23 -18.06 1.21
C SER A 137 -28.88 -18.76 1.12
N ILE A 138 -27.79 -17.99 1.12
CA ILE A 138 -26.43 -18.52 1.09
C ILE A 138 -26.02 -19.08 2.45
N SER A 139 -25.33 -20.20 2.48
CA SER A 139 -24.81 -20.76 3.73
C SER A 139 -23.63 -19.93 4.28
N GLY A 140 -23.42 -19.99 5.61
CA GLY A 140 -22.25 -19.36 6.23
C GLY A 140 -20.92 -19.86 5.69
N ASP A 141 -20.84 -21.15 5.34
CA ASP A 141 -19.60 -21.73 4.78
C ASP A 141 -19.35 -21.26 3.33
N GLU A 142 -20.38 -21.17 2.51
CA GLU A 142 -20.22 -20.60 1.17
C GLU A 142 -19.79 -19.14 1.24
N ALA A 143 -20.39 -18.35 2.13
CA ALA A 143 -20.02 -16.96 2.36
C ALA A 143 -18.57 -16.81 2.88
N PHE A 144 -18.16 -17.69 3.79
CA PHE A 144 -16.78 -17.76 4.27
C PHE A 144 -15.79 -17.99 3.13
N PHE A 145 -16.01 -19.00 2.29
CA PHE A 145 -15.08 -19.27 1.18
C PHE A 145 -15.08 -18.18 0.12
N ARG A 146 -16.15 -17.43 -0.06
CA ARG A 146 -16.14 -16.19 -0.88
C ARG A 146 -15.21 -15.13 -0.27
N ALA A 147 -15.29 -14.91 1.05
CA ALA A 147 -14.41 -13.98 1.77
C ALA A 147 -12.94 -14.45 1.71
N VAL A 148 -12.69 -15.75 1.87
CA VAL A 148 -11.34 -16.35 1.75
C VAL A 148 -10.76 -16.12 0.35
N GLY A 149 -11.58 -16.25 -0.72
CA GLY A 149 -11.12 -15.94 -2.07
C GLY A 149 -10.67 -14.47 -2.24
N VAL A 150 -11.39 -13.52 -1.63
CA VAL A 150 -11.01 -12.11 -1.63
C VAL A 150 -9.74 -11.88 -0.81
N ALA A 151 -9.64 -12.48 0.38
CA ALA A 151 -8.45 -12.40 1.23
C ALA A 151 -7.22 -12.99 0.53
N GLY A 152 -7.37 -14.10 -0.20
CA GLY A 152 -6.31 -14.71 -1.00
C GLY A 152 -5.76 -13.75 -2.05
N MET A 153 -6.64 -13.11 -2.84
CA MET A 153 -6.21 -12.09 -3.81
C MET A 153 -5.48 -10.91 -3.15
N ILE A 154 -5.92 -10.49 -1.96
CA ILE A 154 -5.25 -9.42 -1.21
C ILE A 154 -3.85 -9.86 -0.79
N LEU A 155 -3.68 -11.07 -0.22
CA LEU A 155 -2.39 -11.60 0.20
C LEU A 155 -1.43 -11.75 -0.97
N GLU A 156 -1.85 -12.39 -2.06
CA GLU A 156 -1.03 -12.57 -3.26
C GLU A 156 -0.49 -11.23 -3.80
N ASN A 157 -1.37 -10.23 -3.94
CA ASN A 157 -0.95 -8.92 -4.43
C ASN A 157 -0.02 -8.18 -3.44
N LYS A 158 -0.26 -8.33 -2.14
CA LYS A 158 0.62 -7.75 -1.13
C LYS A 158 1.99 -8.42 -1.14
N PHE A 159 2.06 -9.75 -1.14
CA PHE A 159 3.32 -10.49 -1.19
C PHE A 159 4.11 -10.15 -2.46
N GLU A 160 3.46 -10.15 -3.62
CA GLU A 160 4.11 -9.76 -4.88
C GLU A 160 4.66 -8.33 -4.83
N ARG A 161 3.93 -7.39 -4.19
CA ARG A 161 4.41 -6.01 -4.01
C ARG A 161 5.65 -5.94 -3.12
N TYR A 162 5.68 -6.67 -2.00
CA TYR A 162 6.84 -6.72 -1.11
C TYR A 162 8.05 -7.31 -1.82
N LEU A 163 7.89 -8.48 -2.44
CA LEU A 163 8.95 -9.15 -3.20
C LEU A 163 9.38 -8.34 -4.44
N GLY A 164 8.43 -7.65 -5.09
CA GLY A 164 8.70 -6.76 -6.21
C GLY A 164 9.56 -5.55 -5.81
N ASN A 165 9.27 -4.95 -4.66
CA ASN A 165 10.08 -3.86 -4.11
C ASN A 165 11.49 -4.35 -3.75
N GLU A 166 11.63 -5.55 -3.20
CA GLU A 166 12.94 -6.13 -2.89
C GLU A 166 13.76 -6.42 -4.16
N ARG A 167 13.11 -6.92 -5.22
CA ARG A 167 13.76 -7.05 -6.53
C ARG A 167 14.19 -5.70 -7.09
N ALA A 168 13.35 -4.66 -6.91
CA ALA A 168 13.68 -3.31 -7.33
C ALA A 168 14.88 -2.74 -6.54
N ASN A 169 14.90 -2.92 -5.22
CA ASN A 169 16.03 -2.49 -4.38
C ASN A 169 17.34 -3.11 -4.84
N ARG A 170 17.37 -4.43 -5.06
CA ARG A 170 18.56 -5.12 -5.59
C ARG A 170 19.00 -4.58 -6.96
N ARG A 171 18.02 -4.35 -7.85
CA ARG A 171 18.31 -3.80 -9.18
C ARG A 171 18.88 -2.38 -9.12
N ILE A 172 18.40 -1.55 -8.21
CA ILE A 172 18.95 -0.21 -7.96
C ILE A 172 20.41 -0.29 -7.46
N GLU A 173 20.73 -1.19 -6.52
CA GLU A 173 22.10 -1.39 -6.05
C GLU A 173 23.06 -1.81 -7.17
N GLU A 174 22.61 -2.71 -8.05
CA GLU A 174 23.39 -3.10 -9.23
C GLU A 174 23.67 -1.88 -10.13
N VAL A 175 22.63 -1.04 -10.38
CA VAL A 175 22.80 0.15 -11.22
C VAL A 175 23.73 1.16 -10.56
N ILE A 176 23.56 1.45 -9.25
CA ILE A 176 24.44 2.36 -8.51
C ILE A 176 25.90 1.87 -8.56
N THR A 177 26.11 0.56 -8.36
CA THR A 177 27.44 -0.05 -8.36
C THR A 177 28.07 -0.05 -9.76
N ALA A 178 27.26 -0.32 -10.79
CA ALA A 178 27.70 -0.36 -12.18
C ALA A 178 27.79 1.04 -12.83
N GLN A 179 27.21 2.06 -12.20
CA GLN A 179 27.17 3.40 -12.76
C GLN A 179 28.58 3.99 -12.76
N ASP A 180 29.31 3.72 -13.84
CA ASP A 180 30.48 4.46 -14.22
C ASP A 180 30.03 5.79 -14.83
N LYS A 181 29.86 6.80 -13.95
CA LYS A 181 29.86 8.24 -14.24
C LYS A 181 29.16 8.70 -15.53
N SER A 182 27.96 8.20 -15.80
CA SER A 182 27.12 8.73 -16.89
C SER A 182 26.76 10.21 -16.68
N THR A 183 26.96 10.69 -15.44
CA THR A 183 26.82 12.10 -15.06
C THR A 183 28.00 12.51 -14.16
N ASP A 184 28.51 13.73 -14.33
CA ASP A 184 29.53 14.30 -13.43
C ASP A 184 28.98 14.65 -12.03
N ASP A 185 27.66 14.55 -11.83
CA ASP A 185 27.00 14.85 -10.56
C ASP A 185 26.39 13.58 -9.97
N THR A 186 26.95 13.13 -8.86
CA THR A 186 26.54 11.91 -8.15
C THR A 186 25.11 11.97 -7.57
N ARG A 187 24.48 13.16 -7.55
CA ARG A 187 23.10 13.34 -7.11
C ARG A 187 22.07 13.04 -8.20
N ILE A 188 22.52 12.68 -9.42
CA ILE A 188 21.67 12.34 -10.56
C ILE A 188 21.91 10.87 -10.91
N LEU A 189 20.88 10.02 -10.80
CA LEU A 189 20.92 8.61 -11.16
C LEU A 189 20.17 8.38 -12.47
N VAL A 190 20.83 7.77 -13.45
CA VAL A 190 20.20 7.35 -14.71
C VAL A 190 19.92 5.86 -14.66
N LEU A 191 18.64 5.50 -14.77
CA LEU A 191 18.19 4.12 -14.78
C LEU A 191 17.96 3.63 -16.22
N PRO A 192 18.24 2.36 -16.53
CA PRO A 192 17.98 1.79 -17.85
C PRO A 192 16.48 1.63 -18.15
N GLU A 193 15.65 1.60 -17.12
CA GLU A 193 14.20 1.43 -17.17
C GLU A 193 13.57 2.02 -15.92
N PHE A 194 12.23 2.14 -15.89
CA PHE A 194 11.54 2.53 -14.64
C PHE A 194 11.69 1.43 -13.58
N ILE A 195 12.31 1.77 -12.47
CA ILE A 195 12.46 0.92 -11.29
C ILE A 195 11.93 1.70 -10.08
N PRO A 196 10.98 1.17 -9.29
CA PRO A 196 10.56 1.80 -8.03
C PRO A 196 11.76 1.91 -7.08
N CYS A 197 12.14 3.14 -6.69
CA CYS A 197 13.38 3.37 -5.95
C CYS A 197 13.25 4.35 -4.78
N GLN A 198 12.07 4.93 -4.58
CA GLN A 198 11.88 6.03 -3.63
C GLN A 198 12.31 5.68 -2.20
N LYS A 199 11.90 4.50 -1.68
CA LYS A 199 12.28 4.04 -0.32
C LYS A 199 13.79 3.87 -0.22
N ARG A 200 14.40 3.18 -1.17
CA ARG A 200 15.85 2.89 -1.15
C ARG A 200 16.71 4.13 -1.32
N LEU A 201 16.30 5.05 -2.18
CA LEU A 201 17.08 6.27 -2.45
C LEU A 201 16.85 7.38 -1.43
N SER A 202 15.84 7.28 -0.56
CA SER A 202 15.61 8.31 0.47
C SER A 202 16.81 8.51 1.39
N GLU A 203 17.55 7.46 1.68
CA GLU A 203 18.73 7.42 2.54
C GLU A 203 20.05 7.82 1.84
N THR A 204 20.01 8.10 0.54
CA THR A 204 21.19 8.48 -0.27
C THR A 204 21.18 9.96 -0.60
N ASP A 205 22.29 10.49 -1.18
CA ASP A 205 22.37 11.86 -1.67
C ASP A 205 21.73 12.04 -3.07
N ILE A 206 21.24 10.97 -3.70
CA ILE A 206 20.62 11.04 -5.03
C ILE A 206 19.33 11.88 -4.92
N ALA A 207 19.33 12.99 -5.65
CA ALA A 207 18.22 13.96 -5.67
C ALA A 207 17.26 13.75 -6.85
N PHE A 208 17.77 13.25 -7.97
CA PHE A 208 16.98 13.00 -9.17
C PHE A 208 17.25 11.62 -9.75
N VAL A 209 16.19 11.00 -10.26
CA VAL A 209 16.26 9.78 -11.06
C VAL A 209 15.74 10.07 -12.45
N ILE A 210 16.48 9.62 -13.47
CA ILE A 210 16.12 9.71 -14.88
C ILE A 210 15.92 8.30 -15.43
N PHE A 211 14.85 8.06 -16.16
CA PHE A 211 14.61 6.79 -16.83
C PHE A 211 13.84 6.97 -18.15
N PRO A 212 13.98 6.02 -19.09
CA PRO A 212 13.26 6.06 -20.37
C PRO A 212 11.74 6.05 -20.14
N SER A 213 11.02 6.89 -20.84
CA SER A 213 9.56 6.91 -20.84
C SER A 213 9.00 5.91 -21.84
N ASN A 214 7.95 5.18 -21.48
CA ASN A 214 7.20 4.33 -22.41
C ASN A 214 6.44 5.10 -23.50
N ARG A 215 6.40 6.43 -23.38
CA ARG A 215 5.81 7.35 -24.39
C ARG A 215 6.87 7.99 -25.29
N GLY A 216 8.13 7.59 -25.17
CA GLY A 216 9.30 8.20 -25.80
C GLY A 216 9.94 9.27 -24.93
N GLY A 217 11.25 9.50 -25.17
CA GLY A 217 12.07 10.39 -24.34
C GLY A 217 12.33 9.86 -22.94
N TYR A 218 12.49 10.77 -21.98
CA TYR A 218 12.91 10.47 -20.61
C TYR A 218 11.99 11.13 -19.58
N CYS A 219 11.80 10.43 -18.48
CA CYS A 219 11.15 10.94 -17.27
C CYS A 219 12.22 11.30 -16.23
N ILE A 220 11.98 12.37 -15.50
CA ILE A 220 12.81 12.85 -14.38
C ILE A 220 11.94 12.87 -13.13
N GLN A 221 12.34 12.19 -12.08
CA GLN A 221 11.64 12.17 -10.80
C GLN A 221 12.55 12.68 -9.68
N PRO A 222 12.18 13.77 -8.97
CA PRO A 222 12.87 14.19 -7.77
C PRO A 222 12.63 13.19 -6.64
N GLN A 223 13.68 12.93 -5.85
CA GLN A 223 13.64 12.00 -4.73
C GLN A 223 13.31 12.73 -3.43
N LYS A 224 12.49 12.11 -2.59
CA LYS A 224 12.11 12.66 -1.29
C LYS A 224 13.23 12.46 -0.27
N LYS A 225 13.27 13.34 0.73
CA LYS A 225 14.07 13.14 1.94
C LYS A 225 13.51 11.97 2.74
N GLU A 226 14.35 11.34 3.50
CA GLU A 226 13.96 10.28 4.43
C GLU A 226 12.89 10.79 5.42
N TYR A 227 11.91 9.96 5.70
CA TYR A 227 10.75 10.27 6.59
C TYR A 227 10.07 11.63 6.32
N SER A 228 10.10 12.10 5.07
CA SER A 228 9.57 13.40 4.70
C SER A 228 8.78 13.36 3.40
N MET A 229 7.81 14.26 3.28
CA MET A 229 7.11 14.53 2.03
C MET A 229 7.87 15.51 1.12
N ASN A 230 8.93 16.15 1.64
CA ASN A 230 9.73 17.12 0.91
C ASN A 230 10.75 16.43 0.00
N TYR A 231 11.00 17.01 -1.17
CA TYR A 231 12.05 16.57 -2.06
C TYR A 231 13.44 17.03 -1.57
N LYS A 232 14.47 16.24 -1.90
CA LYS A 232 15.87 16.63 -1.68
C LYS A 232 16.26 17.82 -2.55
N CYS A 233 15.69 17.88 -3.76
CA CYS A 233 15.74 19.02 -4.66
C CYS A 233 14.44 19.07 -5.46
N SER A 234 13.89 20.25 -5.64
CA SER A 234 12.67 20.48 -6.45
C SER A 234 13.03 21.11 -7.79
N PHE A 235 12.17 20.92 -8.77
CA PHE A 235 12.25 21.72 -9.99
C PHE A 235 12.02 23.21 -9.68
N PRO A 236 12.60 24.14 -10.47
CA PRO A 236 12.29 25.56 -10.40
C PRO A 236 10.78 25.79 -10.48
N LYS A 237 10.28 26.72 -9.65
CA LYS A 237 8.83 27.01 -9.57
C LYS A 237 8.27 27.50 -10.92
N GLU A 238 9.11 28.15 -11.69
CA GLU A 238 8.81 28.70 -13.01
C GLU A 238 8.56 27.63 -14.08
N TRP A 239 8.87 26.37 -13.80
CA TRP A 239 8.63 25.24 -14.70
C TRP A 239 7.33 24.49 -14.38
N LEU A 240 6.83 24.65 -13.17
CA LEU A 240 5.72 23.84 -12.65
C LEU A 240 4.42 24.14 -13.38
N GLY A 241 3.80 23.10 -13.95
CA GLY A 241 2.55 23.17 -14.68
C GLY A 241 2.70 23.53 -16.16
N TYR A 242 3.93 23.80 -16.63
CA TYR A 242 4.19 24.11 -18.03
C TYR A 242 4.40 22.87 -18.88
N GLU A 243 4.08 22.98 -20.14
CA GLU A 243 4.30 21.96 -21.17
C GLU A 243 4.67 22.59 -22.52
N ASN A 244 5.27 21.77 -23.38
CA ASN A 244 5.60 22.12 -24.74
C ASN A 244 6.36 23.48 -24.87
N GLU A 245 5.89 24.39 -25.68
CA GLU A 245 6.58 25.67 -26.01
C GLU A 245 6.82 26.53 -24.74
N GLU A 246 5.87 26.57 -23.82
CA GLU A 246 6.02 27.36 -22.58
C GLU A 246 7.16 26.79 -21.73
N LEU A 247 7.24 25.46 -21.62
CA LEU A 247 8.31 24.81 -20.87
C LEU A 247 9.67 24.94 -21.55
N LEU A 248 9.71 24.86 -22.89
CA LEU A 248 10.95 25.10 -23.66
C LEU A 248 11.49 26.50 -23.39
N GLN A 249 10.62 27.53 -23.40
CA GLN A 249 11.01 28.91 -23.10
C GLN A 249 11.46 29.09 -21.66
N ALA A 250 10.76 28.47 -20.68
CA ALA A 250 11.08 28.61 -19.28
C ALA A 250 12.38 27.89 -18.91
N THR A 251 12.67 26.76 -19.53
CA THR A 251 13.85 25.94 -19.22
C THR A 251 15.07 26.29 -20.05
N GLY A 252 14.88 26.77 -21.27
CA GLY A 252 15.93 26.91 -22.27
C GLY A 252 16.43 25.58 -22.86
N LEU A 253 15.75 24.46 -22.57
CA LEU A 253 16.08 23.14 -23.10
C LEU A 253 15.41 22.89 -24.44
N ALA A 254 16.04 22.11 -25.31
CA ALA A 254 15.56 21.88 -26.66
C ALA A 254 14.39 20.91 -26.76
N SER A 255 14.21 20.05 -25.77
CA SER A 255 13.23 18.95 -25.79
C SER A 255 12.43 18.77 -24.50
N ALA A 256 12.31 19.84 -23.68
CA ALA A 256 11.46 19.80 -22.49
C ALA A 256 10.00 19.64 -22.90
N GLY A 257 9.32 18.58 -22.43
CA GLY A 257 7.97 18.24 -22.86
C GLY A 257 6.88 18.64 -21.87
N PHE A 258 7.05 18.30 -20.60
CA PHE A 258 6.06 18.49 -19.55
C PHE A 258 6.72 18.58 -18.18
N CYS A 259 6.23 19.47 -17.32
CA CYS A 259 6.58 19.52 -15.91
C CYS A 259 5.30 19.56 -15.05
N HIS A 260 5.07 18.53 -14.25
CA HIS A 260 3.86 18.45 -13.45
C HIS A 260 3.79 19.59 -12.42
N LYS A 261 2.59 20.18 -12.23
CA LYS A 261 2.37 21.28 -11.29
C LYS A 261 2.78 20.98 -9.84
N GLY A 262 2.71 19.71 -9.44
CA GLY A 262 3.19 19.23 -8.12
C GLY A 262 4.68 18.92 -8.07
N GLY A 263 5.43 19.11 -9.16
CA GLY A 263 6.88 18.94 -9.22
C GLY A 263 7.39 17.52 -9.03
N PHE A 264 6.55 16.49 -9.15
CA PHE A 264 6.98 15.10 -8.94
C PHE A 264 7.46 14.42 -10.22
N LEU A 265 7.27 15.02 -11.38
CA LEU A 265 7.63 14.45 -12.68
C LEU A 265 7.90 15.57 -13.68
N MET A 266 8.96 15.43 -14.45
CA MET A 266 9.23 16.18 -15.67
C MET A 266 9.59 15.22 -16.79
N THR A 267 9.33 15.60 -18.05
CA THR A 267 9.71 14.83 -19.24
C THR A 267 10.54 15.63 -20.21
N THR A 268 11.47 14.95 -20.89
CA THR A 268 12.28 15.52 -21.96
C THR A 268 12.40 14.53 -23.12
N GLY A 269 12.70 15.03 -24.32
CA GLY A 269 12.91 14.17 -25.49
C GLY A 269 14.25 13.47 -25.52
N THR A 270 15.29 14.04 -24.86
CA THR A 270 16.64 13.51 -24.85
C THR A 270 17.18 13.32 -23.43
N LEU A 271 18.15 12.39 -23.27
CA LEU A 271 18.84 12.20 -22.00
C LEU A 271 19.68 13.42 -21.61
N ASP A 272 20.31 14.07 -22.57
CA ASP A 272 21.14 15.26 -22.32
C ASP A 272 20.31 16.41 -21.75
N ASP A 273 19.10 16.64 -22.27
CA ASP A 273 18.19 17.62 -21.71
C ASP A 273 17.65 17.21 -20.34
N ALA A 274 17.44 15.91 -20.10
CA ALA A 274 17.04 15.40 -18.77
C ALA A 274 18.14 15.66 -17.72
N ILE A 275 19.39 15.37 -18.04
CA ILE A 275 20.54 15.66 -17.19
C ILE A 275 20.71 17.16 -16.96
N SER A 276 20.53 17.97 -18.02
CA SER A 276 20.62 19.42 -17.96
C SER A 276 19.53 20.01 -17.06
N ALA A 277 18.28 19.52 -17.15
CA ALA A 277 17.19 19.90 -16.26
C ALA A 277 17.50 19.64 -14.79
N CYS A 278 18.08 18.48 -14.48
CA CYS A 278 18.52 18.16 -13.13
C CYS A 278 19.62 19.10 -12.65
N LYS A 279 20.65 19.36 -13.47
CA LYS A 279 21.76 20.27 -13.12
C LYS A 279 21.25 21.70 -12.88
N ILE A 280 20.37 22.21 -13.71
CA ILE A 280 19.74 23.53 -13.51
C ILE A 280 18.96 23.57 -12.21
N SER A 281 18.18 22.52 -11.93
CA SER A 281 17.41 22.43 -10.68
C SER A 281 18.31 22.42 -9.47
N LEU A 282 19.36 21.63 -9.49
CA LEU A 282 20.36 21.54 -8.39
C LEU A 282 21.10 22.85 -8.16
N ALA A 283 21.43 23.60 -9.23
CA ALA A 283 22.12 24.89 -9.13
C ALA A 283 21.22 26.00 -8.56
N ASN A 284 19.92 25.94 -8.83
CA ASN A 284 18.94 26.94 -8.40
C ASN A 284 18.24 26.57 -7.06
N TYR A 285 18.43 25.35 -6.57
CA TYR A 285 17.76 24.91 -5.35
C TYR A 285 18.30 25.65 -4.13
N LYS A 286 17.39 26.36 -3.45
CA LYS A 286 17.64 26.93 -2.13
C LYS A 286 16.84 26.08 -1.12
N GLU A 287 17.55 25.46 -0.21
CA GLU A 287 16.90 24.69 0.85
C GLU A 287 15.95 25.58 1.63
N ALA A 288 14.67 25.20 1.71
CA ALA A 288 13.74 25.91 2.58
C ALA A 288 14.22 25.75 4.03
N PRO A 289 14.15 26.80 4.86
CA PRO A 289 14.52 26.70 6.26
C PRO A 289 13.72 25.57 6.92
N VAL A 290 14.41 24.73 7.68
CA VAL A 290 13.78 23.62 8.42
C VAL A 290 12.92 24.27 9.50
N ILE A 291 11.60 24.25 9.33
CA ILE A 291 10.66 24.57 10.40
C ILE A 291 10.63 23.32 11.29
N VAL A 292 11.43 23.33 12.34
CA VAL A 292 11.37 22.31 13.39
C VAL A 292 10.09 22.57 14.17
N ASN A 293 9.05 21.79 13.91
CA ASN A 293 7.87 21.76 14.77
C ASN A 293 8.28 21.04 16.07
N LEU A 294 8.79 21.79 17.02
CA LEU A 294 8.99 21.30 18.37
C LEU A 294 7.59 21.16 18.97
N GLY A 295 7.03 19.94 18.93
CA GLY A 295 5.81 19.58 19.65
C GLY A 295 6.01 19.83 21.15
N GLY A 296 5.43 20.90 21.63
CA GLY A 296 5.38 21.31 23.02
C GLY A 296 4.60 22.62 23.11
N ASP A 297 3.71 22.72 24.07
CA ASP A 297 2.89 23.89 24.42
C ASP A 297 3.70 25.16 24.68
N SER A 298 4.40 25.69 23.69
CA SER A 298 5.06 26.98 23.75
C SER A 298 4.37 27.91 22.75
N ASN A 299 3.90 29.03 23.29
CA ASN A 299 3.27 30.12 22.58
C ASN A 299 4.07 30.47 21.31
N VAL A 300 3.45 30.44 20.16
CA VAL A 300 4.05 30.71 18.84
C VAL A 300 4.62 32.16 18.78
N ASP A 301 4.15 33.03 19.63
CA ASP A 301 4.58 34.45 19.71
C ASP A 301 6.00 34.64 20.23
N ASP A 302 6.55 33.69 21.00
CA ASP A 302 7.91 33.81 21.55
C ASP A 302 9.02 33.37 20.56
N LEU A 303 8.69 32.64 19.50
CA LEU A 303 9.66 32.12 18.52
C LEU A 303 9.96 33.12 17.39
N LEU A 304 9.07 34.07 17.14
CA LEU A 304 9.22 35.09 16.06
C LEU A 304 10.19 36.24 16.41
N LEU A 305 10.63 36.33 17.66
CA LEU A 305 11.45 37.45 18.12
C LEU A 305 12.98 37.27 17.98
N THR A 306 13.45 36.11 17.48
CA THR A 306 14.88 35.78 17.44
C THR A 306 15.53 35.72 16.06
N LEU A 307 14.83 36.05 14.99
CA LEU A 307 15.40 36.07 13.63
C LEU A 307 15.57 37.51 13.15
N PRO A 308 16.80 37.99 12.91
CA PRO A 308 17.03 39.35 12.39
C PRO A 308 16.57 39.42 10.92
N GLY A 309 15.58 40.25 10.63
CA GLY A 309 15.21 40.61 9.26
C GLY A 309 13.80 40.25 8.78
N MET A 310 12.89 39.83 9.65
CA MET A 310 11.48 39.66 9.29
C MET A 310 10.61 40.75 9.94
N GLU A 311 10.33 41.79 9.18
CA GLU A 311 9.27 42.73 9.53
C GLU A 311 7.89 42.13 9.19
N HIS A 312 6.94 42.32 10.09
CA HIS A 312 5.58 41.77 10.16
C HIS A 312 4.84 41.62 8.82
N ALA A 313 4.57 40.38 8.45
CA ALA A 313 3.46 40.07 7.55
C ALA A 313 2.25 39.63 8.39
N ALA A 314 1.21 40.46 8.41
CA ALA A 314 -0.04 40.16 9.10
C ALA A 314 -0.68 38.89 8.53
N ILE A 315 -0.96 37.93 9.39
CA ILE A 315 -1.74 36.72 9.05
C ILE A 315 -3.22 37.16 8.95
N ASN A 316 -3.68 37.36 7.72
CA ASN A 316 -5.11 37.52 7.49
C ASN A 316 -5.78 36.16 7.65
N HIS A 317 -6.67 36.03 8.64
CA HIS A 317 -7.62 34.94 8.73
C HIS A 317 -8.44 34.88 7.46
N ILE A 318 -8.26 33.82 6.66
CA ILE A 318 -9.18 33.46 5.56
C ILE A 318 -10.36 32.73 6.23
N PRO A 319 -11.57 33.29 6.23
CA PRO A 319 -12.75 32.55 6.72
C PRO A 319 -12.99 31.33 5.85
N LEU A 320 -13.22 30.18 6.49
CA LEU A 320 -13.65 28.97 5.79
C LEU A 320 -14.98 29.25 5.08
N PRO A 321 -15.16 28.83 3.81
CA PRO A 321 -16.44 28.97 3.14
C PRO A 321 -17.50 28.13 3.88
N ASP A 322 -18.69 28.73 4.09
CA ASP A 322 -19.86 28.03 4.62
C ASP A 322 -20.18 26.83 3.72
N ILE A 323 -20.13 25.64 4.28
CA ILE A 323 -20.60 24.41 3.63
C ILE A 323 -22.13 24.41 3.76
N PRO A 324 -22.91 24.43 2.65
CA PRO A 324 -24.36 24.33 2.74
C PRO A 324 -24.74 22.98 3.37
N GLU A 325 -25.59 22.99 4.40
CA GLU A 325 -26.21 21.77 4.94
C GLU A 325 -26.93 21.02 3.81
N LEU A 326 -26.50 19.78 3.56
CA LEU A 326 -27.17 18.88 2.62
C LEU A 326 -28.49 18.44 3.26
N GLN A 327 -29.60 19.05 2.85
CA GLN A 327 -30.93 18.53 3.18
C GLN A 327 -31.14 17.24 2.38
N ILE A 328 -31.12 16.08 3.04
CA ILE A 328 -31.52 14.81 2.46
C ILE A 328 -33.06 14.79 2.46
N ASP A 329 -33.64 15.09 1.30
CA ASP A 329 -35.06 14.85 1.04
C ASP A 329 -35.26 13.33 0.80
N GLY A 330 -36.05 12.71 1.65
CA GLY A 330 -36.24 11.26 1.76
C GLY A 330 -37.12 10.63 0.65
N THR A 331 -37.07 11.09 -0.58
CA THR A 331 -37.76 10.43 -1.71
C THR A 331 -36.83 9.56 -2.49
N TYR A 332 -36.88 8.23 -2.25
CA TYR A 332 -36.29 7.24 -3.15
C TYR A 332 -37.07 7.22 -4.47
N GLY A 333 -36.53 7.89 -5.49
CA GLY A 333 -36.95 7.72 -6.85
C GLY A 333 -36.43 6.40 -7.43
N GLU A 334 -37.26 5.69 -8.17
CA GLU A 334 -36.89 4.48 -8.91
C GLU A 334 -35.67 4.77 -9.79
N VAL A 335 -34.62 3.94 -9.64
CA VAL A 335 -33.38 4.04 -10.44
C VAL A 335 -33.67 3.50 -11.82
N ASP A 336 -33.67 4.35 -12.85
CA ASP A 336 -33.79 3.97 -14.23
C ASP A 336 -32.50 3.28 -14.70
N MET A 337 -32.51 1.96 -14.76
CA MET A 337 -31.37 1.08 -15.09
C MET A 337 -30.88 1.26 -16.53
N GLU A 338 -31.68 1.80 -17.44
CA GLU A 338 -31.25 2.03 -18.84
C GLU A 338 -30.28 3.21 -18.99
N LYS A 339 -30.30 4.18 -18.07
CA LYS A 339 -29.37 5.32 -18.12
C LYS A 339 -27.98 5.05 -17.56
N GLN A 340 -27.80 3.98 -16.77
CA GLN A 340 -26.47 3.61 -16.26
C GLN A 340 -25.61 2.87 -17.29
N GLN A 341 -26.21 2.17 -18.26
CA GLN A 341 -25.45 1.47 -19.31
C GLN A 341 -24.74 2.39 -20.30
N ALA A 342 -25.22 3.60 -20.48
CA ALA A 342 -24.64 4.55 -21.44
C ALA A 342 -23.32 5.21 -20.99
N ASN A 343 -22.97 5.10 -19.70
CA ASN A 343 -21.82 5.84 -19.14
C ASN A 343 -20.60 4.99 -18.78
N THR A 344 -20.67 3.64 -18.84
CA THR A 344 -19.55 2.77 -18.41
C THR A 344 -18.78 2.09 -19.52
N GLY A 345 -19.29 2.06 -20.78
CA GLY A 345 -18.59 1.47 -21.94
C GLY A 345 -18.25 -0.02 -21.80
N VAL A 346 -18.85 -0.75 -20.85
CA VAL A 346 -18.64 -2.17 -20.63
C VAL A 346 -19.84 -2.94 -21.17
N ASP A 347 -19.63 -3.71 -22.24
CA ASP A 347 -20.65 -4.60 -22.81
C ASP A 347 -20.78 -5.86 -21.95
N ILE A 348 -21.81 -5.91 -21.10
CA ILE A 348 -22.11 -7.04 -20.21
C ILE A 348 -22.66 -8.25 -20.99
N ALA A 349 -23.06 -8.08 -22.25
CA ALA A 349 -23.59 -9.16 -23.08
C ALA A 349 -22.51 -10.20 -23.49
N ALA A 350 -21.23 -9.85 -23.40
CA ALA A 350 -20.12 -10.75 -23.74
C ALA A 350 -19.76 -11.76 -22.63
N LEU A 351 -20.38 -11.69 -21.44
CA LEU A 351 -20.10 -12.59 -20.31
C LEU A 351 -21.21 -13.63 -20.04
N GLY A 352 -22.25 -13.66 -20.84
CA GLY A 352 -23.37 -14.60 -20.70
C GLY A 352 -23.17 -15.90 -21.48
N GLY A 353 -22.78 -16.97 -20.79
CA GLY A 353 -22.91 -18.32 -21.28
C GLY A 353 -24.40 -18.68 -21.49
N THR A 354 -24.71 -19.31 -22.62
CA THR A 354 -26.02 -19.79 -23.01
C THR A 354 -26.63 -20.79 -22.01
N PRO A 355 -27.93 -20.73 -21.69
CA PRO A 355 -28.60 -21.78 -20.93
C PRO A 355 -28.73 -23.01 -21.80
N ALA A 356 -28.28 -24.16 -21.30
CA ALA A 356 -28.56 -25.46 -21.91
C ALA A 356 -30.01 -25.83 -21.62
N ASP A 357 -30.81 -25.97 -22.69
CA ASP A 357 -32.07 -26.67 -22.69
C ASP A 357 -31.84 -28.17 -22.37
N LYS A 358 -32.41 -28.66 -21.33
CA LYS A 358 -33.29 -29.81 -21.16
C LYS A 358 -33.51 -30.13 -19.69
#